data_2eca3f9759ec16c17e1c42cab6a65d63
#
_entry.id   2eca3f9759ec16c17e1c42cab6a65d63
#
_cell.length_a   1.000
_cell.length_b   1.000
_cell.length_c   1.000
_cell.angle_alpha   90.00
_cell.angle_beta   90.00
_cell.angle_gamma   90.00
#
_symmetry.space_group_name_H-M   'P 1'
#
loop_
_entity.id
_entity.type
_entity.pdbx_description
1 polymer ?
#
loop_
_entity_poly.entity_id
_entity_poly.type
_entity_poly.pdbx_seq_one_letter_code
_entity_poly.pdbx_strand_id
1 'polypeptide(L)'
;LAPWSKQYCEEEFPKYWEIVYSILQLFDKNSRVLEIGCGLGDVTAILCYLGFKHVTSLEKDELISRAAQRRIVDMFNMNGVVRNENYPSNKQYTADILILVNCVYAGQTKTKREYLDLIQKYYIYASRPNHFLMEVIDSSYTEKNSEFPEHIRLNRQDVEGLFRNCKISSWVTYRYPQNSKSKTLYLIERQ
;
A
#
# COMPACT_ATOMS: atom_id res chain seq x y z
N LEU A 1 18.41 3.29 -13.51
CA LEU A 1 17.45 3.33 -12.41
C LEU A 1 16.24 2.50 -12.79
N ALA A 2 15.75 1.68 -11.86
CA ALA A 2 14.51 0.94 -12.07
C ALA A 2 13.34 1.93 -12.31
N PRO A 3 12.36 1.61 -13.19
CA PRO A 3 11.27 2.54 -13.51
C PRO A 3 10.51 3.06 -12.28
N TRP A 4 10.34 2.23 -11.26
CA TRP A 4 9.68 2.63 -10.01
C TRP A 4 10.47 3.65 -9.19
N SER A 5 11.79 3.72 -9.35
CA SER A 5 12.64 4.66 -8.60
C SER A 5 12.61 6.08 -9.16
N LYS A 6 12.13 6.29 -10.39
CA LYS A 6 12.06 7.62 -11.02
C LYS A 6 11.20 8.58 -10.21
N GLN A 7 10.09 8.11 -9.63
CA GLN A 7 9.22 8.94 -8.80
C GLN A 7 9.95 9.59 -7.60
N TYR A 8 11.07 9.00 -7.16
CA TYR A 8 11.89 9.56 -6.06
C TYR A 8 12.98 10.53 -6.54
N CYS A 9 13.18 10.62 -7.86
CA CYS A 9 14.23 11.45 -8.45
C CYS A 9 13.70 12.66 -9.23
N GLU A 10 12.45 12.61 -9.67
CA GLU A 10 11.84 13.63 -10.55
C GLU A 10 10.98 14.66 -9.78
N GLU A 11 10.57 14.36 -8.56
CA GLU A 11 9.74 15.23 -7.71
C GLU A 11 10.45 15.48 -6.38
N GLU A 12 10.18 16.61 -5.73
CA GLU A 12 10.72 16.92 -4.39
C GLU A 12 10.36 15.81 -3.39
N PHE A 13 9.14 15.28 -3.53
CA PHE A 13 8.72 14.04 -2.86
C PHE A 13 7.63 13.33 -3.68
N PRO A 14 7.50 12.00 -3.56
CA PRO A 14 6.51 11.23 -4.31
C PRO A 14 5.09 11.70 -4.01
N LYS A 15 4.29 11.93 -5.04
CA LYS A 15 2.92 12.44 -4.91
C LYS A 15 2.03 11.57 -4.01
N TYR A 16 2.28 10.27 -3.94
CA TYR A 16 1.49 9.39 -3.07
C TYR A 16 1.67 9.74 -1.58
N TRP A 17 2.79 10.33 -1.17
CA TRP A 17 2.98 10.78 0.21
C TRP A 17 1.97 11.86 0.60
N GLU A 18 1.77 12.87 -0.25
CA GLU A 18 0.79 13.93 -0.01
C GLU A 18 -0.62 13.39 0.09
N ILE A 19 -0.99 12.47 -0.84
CA ILE A 19 -2.33 11.91 -0.90
C ILE A 19 -2.58 11.03 0.33
N VAL A 20 -1.64 10.15 0.67
CA VAL A 20 -1.73 9.28 1.87
C VAL A 20 -1.80 10.12 3.15
N TYR A 21 -0.94 11.14 3.27
CA TYR A 21 -0.98 12.07 4.39
C TYR A 21 -2.36 12.75 4.51
N SER A 22 -2.86 13.31 3.40
CA SER A 22 -4.15 14.02 3.37
C SER A 22 -5.34 13.13 3.74
N ILE A 23 -5.29 11.85 3.40
CA ILE A 23 -6.31 10.87 3.78
C ILE A 23 -6.17 10.49 5.26
N LEU A 24 -4.96 10.11 5.69
CA LEU A 24 -4.72 9.57 7.03
C LEU A 24 -4.89 10.63 8.13
N GLN A 25 -4.67 11.92 7.84
CA GLN A 25 -4.89 12.98 8.83
C GLN A 25 -6.35 13.07 9.29
N LEU A 26 -7.31 12.59 8.48
CA LEU A 26 -8.74 12.63 8.80
C LEU A 26 -9.20 11.47 9.69
N PHE A 27 -8.38 10.44 9.87
CA PHE A 27 -8.74 9.24 10.63
C PHE A 27 -8.41 9.38 12.13
N ASP A 28 -9.14 8.64 12.96
CA ASP A 28 -8.86 8.53 14.39
C ASP A 28 -7.48 7.90 14.63
N LYS A 29 -6.65 8.60 15.40
CA LYS A 29 -5.28 8.19 15.72
C LYS A 29 -5.21 7.00 16.70
N ASN A 30 -6.32 6.61 17.29
CA ASN A 30 -6.45 5.37 18.07
C ASN A 30 -6.81 4.16 17.19
N SER A 31 -7.07 4.33 15.89
CA SER A 31 -7.30 3.22 14.97
C SER A 31 -6.08 2.30 14.89
N ARG A 32 -6.35 1.00 14.80
CA ARG A 32 -5.32 -0.03 14.55
C ARG A 32 -5.00 -0.05 13.06
N VAL A 33 -3.76 0.24 12.74
CA VAL A 33 -3.27 0.29 11.36
C VAL A 33 -2.39 -0.92 11.08
N LEU A 34 -2.68 -1.61 9.98
CA LEU A 34 -1.83 -2.65 9.40
C LEU A 34 -1.34 -2.19 8.03
N GLU A 35 -0.04 -2.03 7.89
CA GLU A 35 0.62 -1.73 6.61
C GLU A 35 1.36 -2.99 6.12
N ILE A 36 1.17 -3.34 4.85
CA ILE A 36 1.79 -4.51 4.21
C ILE A 36 2.82 -4.05 3.19
N GLY A 37 4.04 -4.59 3.27
CA GLY A 37 5.14 -4.26 2.36
C GLY A 37 5.60 -2.82 2.54
N CYS A 38 5.89 -2.43 3.78
CA CYS A 38 6.24 -1.05 4.10
C CYS A 38 7.55 -0.56 3.47
N GLY A 39 8.38 -1.46 2.91
CA GLY A 39 9.67 -1.10 2.35
C GLY A 39 10.54 -0.38 3.37
N LEU A 40 11.08 0.78 3.02
CA LEU A 40 11.86 1.62 3.92
C LEU A 40 11.03 2.44 4.92
N GLY A 41 9.71 2.21 4.99
CA GLY A 41 8.82 2.78 6.00
C GLY A 41 8.34 4.19 5.71
N ASP A 42 8.11 4.55 4.44
CA ASP A 42 7.64 5.90 4.09
C ASP A 42 6.24 6.18 4.63
N VAL A 43 5.28 5.28 4.38
CA VAL A 43 3.92 5.42 4.91
C VAL A 43 3.90 5.19 6.43
N THR A 44 4.74 4.27 6.94
CA THR A 44 4.96 4.10 8.38
C THR A 44 5.38 5.43 9.04
N ALA A 45 6.32 6.17 8.42
CA ALA A 45 6.77 7.47 8.93
C ALA A 45 5.64 8.51 8.94
N ILE A 46 4.79 8.53 7.90
CA ILE A 46 3.60 9.38 7.85
C ILE A 46 2.64 9.04 9.02
N LEU A 47 2.39 7.75 9.27
CA LEU A 47 1.54 7.31 10.37
C LEU A 47 2.08 7.74 11.73
N CYS A 48 3.39 7.55 11.97
CA CYS A 48 4.06 7.98 13.20
C CYS A 48 4.01 9.50 13.38
N TYR A 49 4.29 10.26 12.30
CA TYR A 49 4.22 11.72 12.31
C TYR A 49 2.82 12.24 12.66
N LEU A 50 1.77 11.60 12.12
CA LEU A 50 0.38 11.92 12.39
C LEU A 50 -0.08 11.49 13.79
N GLY A 51 0.74 10.76 14.55
CA GLY A 51 0.46 10.36 15.92
C GLY A 51 -0.44 9.13 16.08
N PHE A 52 -0.50 8.25 15.07
CA PHE A 52 -1.19 6.95 15.23
C PHE A 52 -0.53 6.11 16.31
N LYS A 53 -1.33 5.60 17.25
CA LYS A 53 -0.84 4.88 18.44
C LYS A 53 -0.64 3.37 18.21
N HIS A 54 -1.38 2.80 17.29
CA HIS A 54 -1.44 1.35 17.07
C HIS A 54 -1.07 1.01 15.62
N VAL A 55 0.21 1.16 15.28
CA VAL A 55 0.76 0.88 13.95
C VAL A 55 1.52 -0.43 13.96
N THR A 56 1.21 -1.29 12.99
CA THR A 56 2.01 -2.47 12.65
C THR A 56 2.30 -2.44 11.16
N SER A 57 3.57 -2.34 10.82
CA SER A 57 4.05 -2.35 9.43
C SER A 57 4.86 -3.62 9.19
N LEU A 58 4.54 -4.33 8.12
CA LEU A 58 5.14 -5.61 7.77
C LEU A 58 6.04 -5.47 6.54
N GLU A 59 7.25 -6.01 6.63
CA GLU A 59 8.18 -6.14 5.51
C GLU A 59 8.83 -7.53 5.53
N LYS A 60 8.79 -8.22 4.40
CA LYS A 60 9.29 -9.59 4.29
C LYS A 60 10.82 -9.68 4.19
N ASP A 61 11.45 -8.68 3.60
CA ASP A 61 12.92 -8.60 3.50
C ASP A 61 13.49 -8.15 4.85
N GLU A 62 14.36 -8.96 5.42
CA GLU A 62 14.92 -8.72 6.74
C GLU A 62 15.80 -7.47 6.79
N LEU A 63 16.60 -7.23 5.76
CA LEU A 63 17.50 -6.07 5.73
C LEU A 63 16.71 -4.77 5.58
N ILE A 64 15.70 -4.77 4.71
CA ILE A 64 14.81 -3.62 4.50
C ILE A 64 14.00 -3.36 5.78
N SER A 65 13.43 -4.39 6.39
CA SER A 65 12.68 -4.29 7.65
C SER A 65 13.50 -3.68 8.78
N ARG A 66 14.76 -4.14 8.95
CA ARG A 66 15.69 -3.57 9.95
C ARG A 66 16.01 -2.11 9.65
N ALA A 67 16.26 -1.75 8.40
CA ALA A 67 16.53 -0.37 8.00
C ALA A 67 15.32 0.53 8.27
N ALA A 68 14.12 0.08 7.91
CA ALA A 68 12.87 0.80 8.19
C ALA A 68 12.66 0.98 9.70
N GLN A 69 12.80 -0.08 10.51
CA GLN A 69 12.64 0.01 11.96
C GLN A 69 13.64 0.98 12.58
N ARG A 70 14.91 0.95 12.15
CA ARG A 70 15.92 1.90 12.62
C ARG A 70 15.53 3.33 12.27
N ARG A 71 15.11 3.59 11.04
CA ARG A 71 14.62 4.91 10.60
C ARG A 71 13.48 5.42 11.49
N ILE A 72 12.50 4.56 11.80
CA ILE A 72 11.35 4.93 12.65
C ILE A 72 11.81 5.22 14.10
N VAL A 73 12.76 4.45 14.62
CA VAL A 73 13.35 4.74 15.94
C VAL A 73 14.08 6.07 15.94
N ASP A 74 14.95 6.30 14.96
CA ASP A 74 15.78 7.51 14.88
C ASP A 74 14.91 8.78 14.73
N MET A 75 13.80 8.71 13.99
CA MET A 75 12.91 9.85 13.73
C MET A 75 11.86 10.08 14.82
N PHE A 76 11.30 9.03 15.40
CA PHE A 76 10.09 9.09 16.24
C PHE A 76 10.26 8.44 17.62
N ASN A 77 11.40 7.82 17.90
CA ASN A 77 11.66 7.03 19.11
C ASN A 77 10.62 5.90 19.34
N MET A 78 10.11 5.29 18.25
CA MET A 78 9.09 4.25 18.30
C MET A 78 9.70 2.88 17.96
N ASN A 79 9.67 1.95 18.94
CA ASN A 79 10.15 0.58 18.74
C ASN A 79 9.03 -0.39 18.42
N GLY A 80 9.35 -1.45 17.63
CA GLY A 80 8.45 -2.57 17.35
C GLY A 80 7.30 -2.26 16.39
N VAL A 81 7.36 -1.10 15.70
CA VAL A 81 6.37 -0.70 14.70
C VAL A 81 6.54 -1.52 13.43
N VAL A 82 7.78 -1.64 12.93
CA VAL A 82 8.09 -2.45 11.76
C VAL A 82 8.49 -3.86 12.18
N ARG A 83 7.93 -4.87 11.51
CA ARG A 83 8.20 -6.29 11.78
C ARG A 83 8.65 -6.99 10.51
N ASN A 84 9.67 -7.84 10.65
CA ASN A 84 10.05 -8.74 9.57
C ASN A 84 9.07 -9.90 9.52
N GLU A 85 8.10 -9.79 8.63
CA GLU A 85 7.04 -10.80 8.49
C GLU A 85 6.48 -10.81 7.07
N ASN A 86 6.25 -12.01 6.54
CA ASN A 86 5.55 -12.19 5.27
C ASN A 86 4.04 -12.23 5.53
N TYR A 87 3.25 -11.55 4.70
CA TYR A 87 1.80 -11.51 4.84
C TYR A 87 1.09 -12.10 3.60
N PRO A 88 0.01 -12.87 3.76
CA PRO A 88 -0.55 -13.34 5.02
C PRO A 88 0.35 -14.39 5.67
N SER A 89 0.44 -14.33 6.99
CA SER A 89 1.14 -15.31 7.81
C SER A 89 0.15 -16.20 8.57
N ASN A 90 0.67 -17.06 9.45
CA ASN A 90 -0.16 -17.82 10.37
C ASN A 90 -0.79 -16.97 11.49
N LYS A 91 -0.38 -15.70 11.60
CA LYS A 91 -0.97 -14.73 12.54
C LYS A 91 -2.15 -14.03 11.89
N GLN A 92 -3.25 -13.97 12.61
CA GLN A 92 -4.37 -13.13 12.21
C GLN A 92 -4.20 -11.73 12.80
N TYR A 93 -4.36 -10.74 11.96
CA TYR A 93 -4.35 -9.34 12.37
C TYR A 93 -5.78 -8.80 12.41
N THR A 94 -6.06 -7.95 13.40
CA THR A 94 -7.29 -7.16 13.44
C THR A 94 -6.92 -5.71 13.22
N ALA A 95 -7.31 -5.16 12.10
CA ALA A 95 -7.04 -3.79 11.73
C ALA A 95 -8.34 -3.01 11.50
N ASP A 96 -8.32 -1.72 11.80
CA ASP A 96 -9.37 -0.77 11.45
C ASP A 96 -9.04 -0.12 10.10
N ILE A 97 -7.74 0.02 9.80
CA ILE A 97 -7.19 0.54 8.55
C ILE A 97 -6.15 -0.45 8.02
N LEU A 98 -6.33 -0.90 6.79
CA LEU A 98 -5.34 -1.69 6.04
C LEU A 98 -4.68 -0.79 4.99
N ILE A 99 -3.36 -0.92 4.83
CA ILE A 99 -2.58 -0.14 3.86
C ILE A 99 -1.75 -1.10 3.00
N LEU A 100 -1.88 -0.95 1.68
CA LEU A 100 -1.10 -1.64 0.67
C LEU A 100 -0.70 -0.60 -0.38
N VAL A 101 0.37 0.13 -0.13
CA VAL A 101 0.81 1.26 -0.97
C VAL A 101 2.24 1.01 -1.44
N ASN A 102 2.49 1.27 -2.72
CA ASN A 102 3.78 1.07 -3.38
C ASN A 102 4.35 -0.35 -3.21
N CYS A 103 3.46 -1.33 -3.10
CA CYS A 103 3.79 -2.74 -2.89
C CYS A 103 3.23 -3.57 -4.04
N VAL A 104 4.10 -4.27 -4.77
CA VAL A 104 3.76 -5.09 -5.94
C VAL A 104 4.09 -6.54 -5.66
N TYR A 105 3.10 -7.42 -5.79
CA TYR A 105 3.24 -8.86 -5.55
C TYR A 105 3.19 -9.68 -6.86
N ALA A 106 3.72 -9.14 -7.95
CA ALA A 106 3.70 -9.80 -9.27
C ALA A 106 4.25 -11.23 -9.24
N GLY A 107 5.30 -11.48 -8.47
CA GLY A 107 5.93 -12.80 -8.36
C GLY A 107 5.09 -13.87 -7.66
N GLN A 108 3.97 -13.52 -7.03
CA GLN A 108 3.10 -14.45 -6.32
C GLN A 108 1.89 -14.90 -7.14
N THR A 109 1.65 -14.27 -8.29
CA THR A 109 0.47 -14.50 -9.14
C THR A 109 0.86 -14.58 -10.61
N LYS A 110 0.09 -15.33 -11.39
CA LYS A 110 0.28 -15.52 -12.84
C LYS A 110 -0.92 -15.01 -13.65
N THR A 111 -2.06 -14.86 -13.02
CA THR A 111 -3.31 -14.43 -13.66
C THR A 111 -3.95 -13.28 -12.88
N LYS A 112 -4.77 -12.50 -13.58
CA LYS A 112 -5.52 -11.40 -12.95
C LYS A 112 -6.43 -11.90 -11.84
N ARG A 113 -7.05 -13.06 -12.02
CA ARG A 113 -7.91 -13.68 -11.00
C ARG A 113 -7.11 -13.99 -9.73
N GLU A 114 -5.97 -14.64 -9.85
CA GLU A 114 -5.10 -14.93 -8.70
C GLU A 114 -4.67 -13.65 -7.98
N TYR A 115 -4.41 -12.57 -8.73
CA TYR A 115 -4.04 -11.29 -8.13
C TYR A 115 -5.21 -10.64 -7.36
N LEU A 116 -6.42 -10.67 -7.92
CA LEU A 116 -7.63 -10.21 -7.25
C LEU A 116 -7.93 -11.04 -6.00
N ASP A 117 -7.81 -12.37 -6.09
CA ASP A 117 -8.00 -13.29 -4.96
C ASP A 117 -6.96 -13.02 -3.85
N LEU A 118 -5.71 -12.69 -4.20
CA LEU A 118 -4.66 -12.32 -3.25
C LEU A 118 -5.01 -11.03 -2.49
N ILE A 119 -5.47 -9.99 -3.20
CA ILE A 119 -5.92 -8.72 -2.58
C ILE A 119 -7.07 -8.98 -1.62
N GLN A 120 -8.06 -9.77 -2.05
CA GLN A 120 -9.20 -10.12 -1.21
C GLN A 120 -8.76 -10.92 0.03
N LYS A 121 -7.80 -11.82 -0.12
CA LYS A 121 -7.21 -12.57 0.97
C LYS A 121 -6.56 -11.64 2.01
N TYR A 122 -5.79 -10.63 1.57
CA TYR A 122 -5.20 -9.64 2.48
C TYR A 122 -6.27 -8.91 3.29
N TYR A 123 -7.35 -8.48 2.65
CA TYR A 123 -8.45 -7.80 3.31
C TYR A 123 -9.15 -8.69 4.35
N ILE A 124 -9.38 -9.97 4.02
CA ILE A 124 -10.01 -10.93 4.93
C ILE A 124 -9.09 -11.23 6.13
N TYR A 125 -7.80 -11.44 5.90
CA TYR A 125 -6.84 -11.75 6.97
C TYR A 125 -6.58 -10.57 7.91
N ALA A 126 -6.84 -9.35 7.48
CA ALA A 126 -6.85 -8.15 8.33
C ALA A 126 -8.19 -7.95 9.08
N SER A 127 -9.06 -8.98 9.11
CA SER A 127 -10.41 -8.97 9.71
C SER A 127 -11.38 -7.99 9.05
N ARG A 128 -11.26 -7.77 7.75
CA ARG A 128 -12.10 -6.89 6.94
C ARG A 128 -12.18 -5.48 7.53
N PRO A 129 -11.10 -4.73 7.50
CA PRO A 129 -11.01 -3.39 8.06
C PRO A 129 -12.07 -2.44 7.48
N ASN A 130 -12.41 -1.40 8.23
CA ASN A 130 -13.36 -0.39 7.77
C ASN A 130 -12.80 0.46 6.62
N HIS A 131 -11.46 0.64 6.60
CA HIS A 131 -10.78 1.41 5.57
C HIS A 131 -9.64 0.60 4.98
N PHE A 132 -9.54 0.61 3.66
CA PHE A 132 -8.42 -0.01 2.96
C PHE A 132 -7.84 1.00 1.95
N LEU A 133 -6.59 1.42 2.18
CA LEU A 133 -5.81 2.20 1.23
C LEU A 133 -5.00 1.24 0.37
N MET A 134 -5.29 1.20 -0.92
CA MET A 134 -4.65 0.28 -1.86
C MET A 134 -4.16 1.03 -3.09
N GLU A 135 -2.84 1.02 -3.32
CA GLU A 135 -2.28 1.50 -4.58
C GLU A 135 -2.09 0.34 -5.54
N VAL A 136 -2.54 0.52 -6.77
CA VAL A 136 -2.42 -0.47 -7.83
C VAL A 136 -1.68 0.08 -9.04
N ILE A 137 -1.10 -0.79 -9.84
CA ILE A 137 -0.67 -0.45 -11.19
C ILE A 137 -1.94 -0.33 -12.04
N ASP A 138 -2.12 0.85 -12.65
CA ASP A 138 -3.32 1.15 -13.43
C ASP A 138 -3.31 0.39 -14.77
N SER A 139 -4.47 -0.09 -15.20
CA SER A 139 -4.62 -0.82 -16.45
C SER A 139 -4.32 0.02 -17.71
N SER A 140 -4.30 1.36 -17.58
CA SER A 140 -3.85 2.23 -18.68
C SER A 140 -2.33 2.26 -18.86
N TYR A 141 -1.57 1.64 -17.95
CA TYR A 141 -0.13 1.45 -18.12
C TYR A 141 0.13 0.40 -19.20
N THR A 142 0.70 0.81 -20.34
CA THR A 142 0.78 0.00 -21.55
C THR A 142 2.19 -0.47 -21.90
N GLU A 143 3.22 -0.11 -21.12
CA GLU A 143 4.57 -0.55 -21.44
C GLU A 143 4.69 -2.08 -21.44
N LYS A 144 5.23 -2.60 -22.55
CA LYS A 144 5.57 -4.02 -22.68
C LYS A 144 6.92 -4.28 -22.01
N ASN A 145 7.12 -5.48 -21.51
CA ASN A 145 8.36 -5.90 -20.82
C ASN A 145 8.70 -5.10 -19.56
N SER A 146 7.69 -4.54 -18.90
CA SER A 146 7.89 -3.86 -17.64
C SER A 146 7.90 -4.86 -16.48
N GLU A 147 8.43 -4.43 -15.35
CA GLU A 147 8.32 -5.15 -14.08
C GLU A 147 6.86 -5.24 -13.57
N PHE A 148 5.93 -4.56 -14.25
CA PHE A 148 4.50 -4.56 -13.97
C PHE A 148 3.73 -5.34 -15.03
N PRO A 149 3.67 -6.68 -14.95
CA PRO A 149 2.96 -7.52 -15.93
C PRO A 149 1.47 -7.20 -15.98
N GLU A 150 0.83 -7.49 -17.12
CA GLU A 150 -0.57 -7.11 -17.36
C GLU A 150 -1.55 -7.65 -16.31
N HIS A 151 -1.30 -8.83 -15.77
CA HIS A 151 -2.21 -9.48 -14.83
C HIS A 151 -2.34 -8.77 -13.48
N ILE A 152 -1.38 -7.88 -13.11
CA ILE A 152 -1.47 -7.07 -11.90
C ILE A 152 -2.02 -5.66 -12.16
N ARG A 153 -2.30 -5.32 -13.42
CA ARG A 153 -2.83 -4.01 -13.78
C ARG A 153 -4.34 -3.99 -13.59
N LEU A 154 -4.81 -3.12 -12.72
CA LEU A 154 -6.23 -3.03 -12.36
C LEU A 154 -6.82 -1.71 -12.81
N ASN A 155 -8.10 -1.75 -13.17
CA ASN A 155 -8.93 -0.57 -13.37
C ASN A 155 -9.94 -0.41 -12.22
N ARG A 156 -10.71 0.66 -12.27
CA ARG A 156 -11.75 0.94 -11.27
C ARG A 156 -12.80 -0.18 -11.18
N GLN A 157 -13.21 -0.76 -12.31
CA GLN A 157 -14.22 -1.83 -12.34
C GLN A 157 -13.72 -3.10 -11.63
N ASP A 158 -12.43 -3.43 -11.76
CA ASP A 158 -11.82 -4.55 -11.05
C ASP A 158 -11.93 -4.35 -9.53
N VAL A 159 -11.62 -3.13 -9.04
CA VAL A 159 -11.68 -2.78 -7.62
C VAL A 159 -13.12 -2.77 -7.12
N GLU A 160 -14.05 -2.18 -7.86
CA GLU A 160 -15.48 -2.17 -7.54
C GLU A 160 -16.06 -3.59 -7.51
N GLY A 161 -15.59 -4.46 -8.38
CA GLY A 161 -15.95 -5.88 -8.41
C GLY A 161 -15.54 -6.63 -7.13
N LEU A 162 -14.37 -6.31 -6.57
CA LEU A 162 -13.89 -6.88 -5.29
C LEU A 162 -14.65 -6.35 -4.07
N PHE A 163 -15.04 -5.08 -4.07
CA PHE A 163 -15.56 -4.36 -2.91
C PHE A 163 -16.95 -3.74 -3.18
N ARG A 164 -17.90 -4.60 -3.62
CA ARG A 164 -19.23 -4.20 -4.14
C ARG A 164 -20.06 -3.34 -3.20
N ASN A 165 -19.89 -3.48 -1.88
CA ASN A 165 -20.69 -2.76 -0.87
C ASN A 165 -19.86 -1.72 -0.13
N CYS A 166 -18.84 -1.17 -0.80
CA CYS A 166 -17.95 -0.17 -0.24
C CYS A 166 -18.05 1.12 -1.04
N LYS A 167 -17.85 2.25 -0.38
CA LYS A 167 -17.60 3.52 -1.06
C LYS A 167 -16.13 3.52 -1.52
N ILE A 168 -15.89 3.92 -2.78
CA ILE A 168 -14.57 3.89 -3.39
C ILE A 168 -14.22 5.27 -3.95
N SER A 169 -13.17 5.86 -3.38
CA SER A 169 -12.52 7.08 -3.88
C SER A 169 -11.17 6.74 -4.49
N SER A 170 -10.68 7.53 -5.46
CA SER A 170 -9.40 7.23 -6.12
C SER A 170 -8.63 8.47 -6.54
N TRP A 171 -7.30 8.36 -6.55
CA TRP A 171 -6.35 9.38 -6.95
C TRP A 171 -5.24 8.78 -7.77
N VAL A 172 -4.79 9.48 -8.84
CA VAL A 172 -3.61 9.10 -9.61
C VAL A 172 -2.39 9.53 -8.82
N THR A 173 -1.55 8.57 -8.45
CA THR A 173 -0.33 8.80 -7.64
C THR A 173 0.94 8.91 -8.47
N TYR A 174 0.96 8.32 -9.66
CA TYR A 174 2.10 8.39 -10.56
C TYR A 174 1.67 8.31 -12.03
N ARG A 175 2.37 9.07 -12.89
CA ARG A 175 2.18 9.07 -14.34
C ARG A 175 3.50 8.82 -15.04
N TYR A 176 3.59 7.69 -15.76
CA TYR A 176 4.72 7.39 -16.61
C TYR A 176 4.31 6.35 -17.68
N PRO A 177 4.60 6.57 -18.97
CA PRO A 177 4.95 7.89 -19.54
C PRO A 177 3.88 8.96 -19.23
N GLN A 178 4.21 10.24 -19.40
CA GLN A 178 3.41 11.38 -18.89
C GLN A 178 1.90 11.34 -19.24
N ASN A 179 1.54 10.67 -20.33
CA ASN A 179 0.15 10.57 -20.81
C ASN A 179 -0.63 9.37 -20.25
N SER A 180 -0.01 8.50 -19.45
CA SER A 180 -0.66 7.34 -18.86
C SER A 180 -0.77 7.47 -17.34
N LYS A 181 -1.76 6.79 -16.76
CA LYS A 181 -1.80 6.57 -15.30
C LYS A 181 -0.97 5.33 -15.04
N SER A 182 0.15 5.46 -14.33
CA SER A 182 0.94 4.29 -13.96
C SER A 182 0.49 3.67 -12.66
N LYS A 183 0.09 4.52 -11.70
CA LYS A 183 -0.41 4.06 -10.39
C LYS A 183 -1.63 4.86 -9.97
N THR A 184 -2.58 4.15 -9.35
CA THR A 184 -3.80 4.73 -8.79
C THR A 184 -3.98 4.22 -7.37
N LEU A 185 -4.14 5.15 -6.42
CA LEU A 185 -4.49 4.87 -5.04
C LEU A 185 -6.01 4.86 -4.90
N TYR A 186 -6.54 3.83 -4.25
CA TYR A 186 -7.94 3.70 -3.88
C TYR A 186 -8.09 3.77 -2.36
N LEU A 187 -9.06 4.53 -1.89
CA LEU A 187 -9.61 4.42 -0.54
C LEU A 187 -10.95 3.67 -0.65
N ILE A 188 -11.01 2.53 0.00
CA ILE A 188 -12.16 1.64 0.07
C ILE A 188 -12.72 1.75 1.49
N GLU A 189 -13.95 2.22 1.62
CA GLU A 189 -14.64 2.48 2.89
C GLU A 189 -15.83 1.54 3.00
N ARG A 190 -15.82 0.64 3.99
CA ARG A 190 -16.95 -0.25 4.26
C ARG A 190 -18.11 0.57 4.84
N GLN A 191 -19.30 0.41 4.26
CA GLN A 191 -20.54 1.00 4.75
C GLN A 191 -21.17 0.14 5.86
#